data_6c32e4992a02a47c592d84f66f54d31f
#
_entry.id   6c32e4992a02a47c592d84f66f54d31f
#
_cell.length_a   1.000
_cell.length_b   1.000
_cell.length_c   1.000
_cell.angle_alpha   90.00
_cell.angle_beta   90.00
_cell.angle_gamma   90.00
#
_symmetry.space_group_name_H-M   'P 1'
#
loop_
_entity.id
_entity.type
_entity.pdbx_description
1 polymer ?
#
loop_
_entity_poly.entity_id
_entity_poly.type
_entity_poly.pdbx_seq_one_letter_code
_entity_poly.pdbx_strand_id
1 'polypeptide(L)'
;MGGATLAAAIAGTTGGTGAGVYDYSQGSGTLVFPDISALSFTTLTIEAWGGGGGGGWGIESIIFLDGGSIETQSNPGGGGGSGAYTKTVVAVVGGDTDKTLVWEVGAAGANGVAGNATGYAGGTSTVSSGTFTIAAMISTGGDGGGGAFGINGGNQGAGGIASGGATTNTNGNGGAVQEQAGAASVLGVANLTAGGGGNGGDPIFGGNDGQPGLAGRVRFVFS
;
A
#
# COMPACT_ATOMS: atom_id res chain seq x y z
N MET A 1 43.48 -7.15 12.21
CA MET A 1 42.72 -6.94 10.98
C MET A 1 41.56 -7.92 11.00
N GLY A 2 40.40 -7.50 11.48
CA GLY A 2 39.17 -8.28 11.51
C GLY A 2 38.24 -7.71 10.48
N GLY A 3 38.08 -8.40 9.34
CA GLY A 3 37.10 -8.04 8.34
C GLY A 3 35.70 -8.27 8.88
N ALA A 4 34.89 -7.22 9.01
CA ALA A 4 33.48 -7.33 9.27
C ALA A 4 32.79 -7.95 8.06
N THR A 5 32.35 -9.19 8.22
CA THR A 5 31.52 -9.88 7.22
C THR A 5 30.11 -9.28 7.30
N LEU A 6 29.76 -8.47 6.31
CA LEU A 6 28.38 -8.01 6.12
C LEU A 6 27.55 -9.21 5.70
N ALA A 7 26.89 -9.87 6.63
CA ALA A 7 25.90 -10.89 6.34
C ALA A 7 24.57 -10.20 6.00
N ALA A 8 24.40 -9.78 4.77
CA ALA A 8 23.10 -9.39 4.24
C ALA A 8 22.44 -10.61 3.60
N ALA A 9 21.66 -11.33 4.38
CA ALA A 9 20.69 -12.26 3.83
C ALA A 9 19.40 -11.50 3.62
N ILE A 10 19.14 -11.02 2.41
CA ILE A 10 17.93 -10.30 2.07
C ILE A 10 17.30 -10.95 0.85
N ALA A 11 16.24 -11.71 1.08
CA ALA A 11 15.34 -12.14 0.04
C ALA A 11 14.41 -10.94 -0.29
N GLY A 12 14.54 -10.43 -1.52
CA GLY A 12 13.59 -9.47 -2.08
C GLY A 12 13.88 -8.00 -1.76
N THR A 13 14.91 -7.43 -2.37
CA THR A 13 15.26 -6.04 -2.15
C THR A 13 15.60 -5.32 -3.42
N THR A 14 15.07 -4.13 -3.56
CA THR A 14 15.83 -3.02 -4.09
C THR A 14 16.34 -2.21 -2.90
N GLY A 15 17.52 -2.56 -2.41
CA GLY A 15 18.13 -1.92 -1.26
C GLY A 15 18.75 -0.57 -1.60
N GLY A 16 18.83 0.24 -0.60
CA GLY A 16 19.44 1.53 -0.40
C GLY A 16 20.33 2.13 -1.47
N THR A 17 20.01 3.35 -1.86
CA THR A 17 20.75 4.18 -2.80
C THR A 17 21.51 5.29 -2.09
N GLY A 18 22.18 4.97 -0.99
CA GLY A 18 23.01 5.92 -0.24
C GLY A 18 23.26 5.47 1.19
N ALA A 19 24.33 5.93 1.82
CA ALA A 19 24.55 5.67 3.24
C ALA A 19 23.35 6.19 4.04
N GLY A 20 22.69 5.30 4.80
CA GLY A 20 21.61 5.64 5.70
C GLY A 20 20.17 5.57 5.12
N VAL A 21 19.95 5.19 3.87
CA VAL A 21 18.58 5.00 3.32
C VAL A 21 18.33 3.53 3.01
N TYR A 22 17.26 2.98 3.58
CA TYR A 22 16.80 1.61 3.37
C TYR A 22 15.34 1.65 2.94
N ASP A 23 15.00 0.99 1.85
CA ASP A 23 13.72 1.13 1.17
C ASP A 23 13.22 -0.22 0.68
N TYR A 24 12.03 -0.61 1.13
CA TYR A 24 11.44 -1.93 0.90
C TYR A 24 10.04 -1.78 0.31
N SER A 25 9.79 -2.44 -0.83
CA SER A 25 8.49 -2.45 -1.53
C SER A 25 7.77 -3.79 -1.47
N GLN A 26 8.35 -4.79 -0.80
CA GLN A 26 7.76 -6.12 -0.61
C GLN A 26 8.50 -6.91 0.48
N GLY A 27 7.84 -7.93 1.01
CA GLY A 27 8.42 -8.88 1.97
C GLY A 27 8.42 -8.38 3.41
N SER A 28 9.20 -9.04 4.23
CA SER A 28 9.39 -8.74 5.65
C SER A 28 10.82 -9.03 6.07
N GLY A 29 11.27 -8.42 7.14
CA GLY A 29 12.63 -8.65 7.60
C GLY A 29 12.99 -7.85 8.84
N THR A 30 14.29 -7.82 9.08
CA THR A 30 14.90 -7.07 10.18
C THR A 30 15.89 -6.05 9.60
N LEU A 31 15.70 -4.78 9.95
CA LEU A 31 16.71 -3.74 9.75
C LEU A 31 17.72 -3.82 10.88
N VAL A 32 19.00 -3.94 10.56
CA VAL A 32 20.12 -3.76 11.50
C VAL A 32 20.66 -2.35 11.30
N PHE A 33 20.80 -1.59 12.38
CA PHE A 33 21.29 -0.22 12.31
C PHE A 33 22.75 -0.18 11.87
N PRO A 34 23.13 0.77 11.00
CA PRO A 34 24.51 0.98 10.59
C PRO A 34 25.35 1.51 11.77
N ASP A 35 26.64 1.66 11.56
CA ASP A 35 27.51 2.33 12.55
C ASP A 35 27.13 3.81 12.68
N ILE A 36 26.28 4.10 13.66
CA ILE A 36 25.72 5.43 13.93
C ILE A 36 26.84 6.43 14.25
N SER A 37 27.83 6.00 15.03
CA SER A 37 28.95 6.87 15.45
C SER A 37 29.85 7.25 14.28
N ALA A 38 30.22 6.27 13.45
CA ALA A 38 31.11 6.51 12.32
C ALA A 38 30.46 7.37 11.22
N LEU A 39 29.14 7.30 11.08
CA LEU A 39 28.38 8.03 10.08
C LEU A 39 27.75 9.33 10.61
N SER A 40 27.95 9.63 11.91
CA SER A 40 27.43 10.85 12.57
C SER A 40 25.93 11.05 12.44
N PHE A 41 25.15 9.96 12.38
CA PHE A 41 23.70 10.04 12.36
C PHE A 41 23.14 10.42 13.73
N THR A 42 22.12 11.26 13.74
CA THR A 42 21.44 11.73 14.96
C THR A 42 19.95 11.44 14.95
N THR A 43 19.37 11.15 13.79
CA THR A 43 17.96 10.87 13.66
C THR A 43 17.71 9.67 12.75
N LEU A 44 16.61 8.95 13.03
CA LEU A 44 16.03 7.93 12.17
C LEU A 44 14.60 8.32 11.86
N THR A 45 14.32 8.54 10.59
CA THR A 45 12.95 8.67 10.06
C THR A 45 12.47 7.31 9.56
N ILE A 46 11.31 6.90 10.03
CA ILE A 46 10.64 5.64 9.67
C ILE A 46 9.33 6.01 9.00
N GLU A 47 9.09 5.46 7.82
CA GLU A 47 7.86 5.66 7.05
C GLU A 47 7.30 4.32 6.61
N ALA A 48 5.97 4.14 6.71
CA ALA A 48 5.29 2.96 6.23
C ALA A 48 3.98 3.31 5.50
N TRP A 49 3.75 2.67 4.36
CA TRP A 49 2.53 2.76 3.54
C TRP A 49 1.91 1.38 3.46
N GLY A 50 0.61 1.25 3.77
CA GLY A 50 -0.16 0.05 3.50
C GLY A 50 -0.36 -0.18 2.00
N GLY A 51 -0.68 -1.38 1.58
CA GLY A 51 -1.01 -1.68 0.19
C GLY A 51 -2.37 -1.08 -0.23
N GLY A 52 -2.53 -0.70 -1.48
CA GLY A 52 -3.82 -0.28 -2.02
C GLY A 52 -4.73 -1.47 -2.33
N GLY A 53 -6.03 -1.29 -2.21
CA GLY A 53 -7.04 -2.27 -2.64
C GLY A 53 -7.13 -2.36 -4.16
N GLY A 54 -7.52 -3.51 -4.69
CA GLY A 54 -7.79 -3.69 -6.12
C GLY A 54 -9.14 -3.11 -6.54
N GLY A 55 -9.28 -2.71 -7.80
CA GLY A 55 -10.55 -2.28 -8.36
C GLY A 55 -11.50 -3.46 -8.63
N GLY A 56 -12.80 -3.21 -8.63
CA GLY A 56 -13.84 -4.17 -8.94
C GLY A 56 -14.03 -4.39 -10.46
N TRP A 57 -14.73 -5.43 -10.82
CA TRP A 57 -15.09 -5.77 -12.21
C TRP A 57 -16.23 -4.88 -12.73
N GLY A 58 -16.11 -4.37 -13.96
CA GLY A 58 -17.15 -3.61 -14.65
C GLY A 58 -17.89 -4.45 -15.69
N ILE A 59 -19.16 -4.14 -15.96
CA ILE A 59 -19.99 -4.83 -16.96
C ILE A 59 -20.87 -3.88 -17.73
N GLU A 60 -21.10 -4.18 -18.99
CA GLU A 60 -22.17 -3.60 -19.79
C GLU A 60 -23.37 -4.57 -19.83
N SER A 61 -24.53 -4.09 -19.45
CA SER A 61 -25.78 -4.86 -19.44
C SER A 61 -26.69 -4.42 -20.57
N ILE A 62 -27.36 -5.38 -21.20
CA ILE A 62 -28.40 -5.13 -22.18
C ILE A 62 -29.78 -5.22 -21.48
N ILE A 63 -30.54 -4.15 -21.55
CA ILE A 63 -31.89 -4.09 -20.99
C ILE A 63 -32.89 -4.13 -22.15
N PHE A 64 -33.82 -5.09 -22.09
CA PHE A 64 -34.94 -5.14 -23.01
C PHE A 64 -36.11 -4.36 -22.39
N LEU A 65 -36.53 -3.29 -23.07
CA LEU A 65 -37.65 -2.48 -22.67
C LEU A 65 -38.96 -3.01 -23.29
N ASP A 66 -40.07 -2.75 -22.62
CA ASP A 66 -41.40 -3.04 -23.17
C ASP A 66 -41.59 -2.31 -24.51
N GLY A 67 -41.96 -3.08 -25.56
CA GLY A 67 -42.04 -2.54 -26.91
C GLY A 67 -40.90 -2.93 -27.85
N GLY A 68 -39.95 -3.78 -27.39
CA GLY A 68 -38.87 -4.33 -28.21
C GLY A 68 -37.67 -3.40 -28.41
N SER A 69 -37.60 -2.29 -27.68
CA SER A 69 -36.43 -1.44 -27.63
C SER A 69 -35.30 -2.11 -26.79
N ILE A 70 -34.07 -1.97 -27.23
CA ILE A 70 -32.86 -2.43 -26.51
C ILE A 70 -32.12 -1.21 -26.00
N GLU A 71 -31.82 -1.19 -24.71
CA GLU A 71 -30.99 -0.19 -24.10
C GLU A 71 -29.71 -0.86 -23.55
N THR A 72 -28.56 -0.23 -23.77
CA THR A 72 -27.29 -0.68 -23.22
C THR A 72 -26.95 0.17 -22.01
N GLN A 73 -26.76 -0.46 -20.88
CA GLN A 73 -26.35 0.23 -19.66
C GLN A 73 -24.93 -0.14 -19.27
N SER A 74 -24.09 0.88 -19.15
CA SER A 74 -22.70 0.75 -18.72
C SER A 74 -22.60 0.85 -17.19
N ASN A 75 -22.04 -0.18 -16.55
CA ASN A 75 -21.89 -0.29 -15.11
C ASN A 75 -20.41 -0.50 -14.77
N PRO A 76 -19.65 0.56 -14.48
CA PRO A 76 -18.23 0.44 -14.14
C PRO A 76 -18.04 -0.22 -12.77
N GLY A 77 -16.95 -0.92 -12.60
CA GLY A 77 -16.49 -1.39 -11.31
C GLY A 77 -16.08 -0.22 -10.41
N GLY A 78 -16.16 -0.39 -9.09
CA GLY A 78 -15.68 0.59 -8.12
C GLY A 78 -14.15 0.61 -8.04
N GLY A 79 -13.55 1.77 -7.82
CA GLY A 79 -12.12 1.89 -7.54
C GLY A 79 -11.76 1.39 -6.14
N GLY A 80 -10.58 0.78 -5.99
CA GLY A 80 -10.04 0.38 -4.69
C GLY A 80 -9.59 1.58 -3.86
N GLY A 81 -9.62 1.44 -2.53
CA GLY A 81 -9.09 2.42 -1.57
C GLY A 81 -7.57 2.42 -1.52
N SER A 82 -6.95 3.53 -1.13
CA SER A 82 -5.52 3.57 -0.86
C SER A 82 -5.17 3.04 0.52
N GLY A 83 -3.96 2.51 0.68
CA GLY A 83 -3.37 2.20 1.98
C GLY A 83 -3.12 3.46 2.81
N ALA A 84 -3.04 3.28 4.11
CA ALA A 84 -2.70 4.33 5.07
C ALA A 84 -1.20 4.63 5.09
N TYR A 85 -0.83 5.74 5.71
CA TYR A 85 0.55 6.19 5.90
C TYR A 85 0.85 6.50 7.36
N THR A 86 1.98 6.00 7.86
CA THR A 86 2.51 6.36 9.18
C THR A 86 3.95 6.85 9.08
N LYS A 87 4.31 7.80 9.94
CA LYS A 87 5.67 8.32 10.06
C LYS A 87 6.08 8.48 11.52
N THR A 88 7.29 8.10 11.84
CA THR A 88 7.93 8.36 13.11
C THR A 88 9.33 8.89 12.88
N VAL A 89 9.75 9.88 13.68
CA VAL A 89 11.12 10.37 13.73
C VAL A 89 11.63 10.18 15.15
N VAL A 90 12.72 9.47 15.29
CA VAL A 90 13.35 9.19 16.58
C VAL A 90 14.82 9.62 16.58
N ALA A 91 15.32 10.05 17.74
CA ALA A 91 16.74 10.29 17.91
C ALA A 91 17.50 8.94 17.96
N VAL A 92 18.70 8.91 17.40
CA VAL A 92 19.65 7.79 17.49
C VAL A 92 20.99 8.31 17.98
N VAL A 93 21.70 7.45 18.71
CA VAL A 93 23.02 7.77 19.28
C VAL A 93 23.99 6.62 19.00
N GLY A 94 25.30 6.85 19.17
CA GLY A 94 26.32 5.83 18.89
C GLY A 94 26.09 4.46 19.54
N GLY A 95 25.46 4.43 20.72
CA GLY A 95 25.08 3.20 21.41
C GLY A 95 23.92 2.42 20.75
N ASP A 96 23.31 2.95 19.68
CA ASP A 96 22.26 2.29 18.91
C ASP A 96 22.79 1.53 17.68
N THR A 97 24.11 1.57 17.44
CA THR A 97 24.77 0.71 16.44
C THR A 97 24.38 -0.76 16.67
N ASP A 98 24.13 -1.49 15.59
CA ASP A 98 23.69 -2.91 15.58
C ASP A 98 22.33 -3.19 16.23
N LYS A 99 21.60 -2.18 16.73
CA LYS A 99 20.19 -2.36 17.12
C LYS A 99 19.31 -2.68 15.93
N THR A 100 18.16 -3.24 16.21
CA THR A 100 17.27 -3.78 15.16
C THR A 100 15.85 -3.26 15.28
N LEU A 101 15.19 -3.17 14.12
CA LEU A 101 13.74 -3.03 13.97
C LEU A 101 13.22 -4.15 13.06
N VAL A 102 11.98 -4.58 13.30
CA VAL A 102 11.30 -5.59 12.47
C VAL A 102 10.31 -4.86 11.57
N TRP A 103 10.22 -5.26 10.31
CA TRP A 103 9.33 -4.64 9.34
C TRP A 103 8.64 -5.67 8.44
N GLU A 104 7.47 -5.29 7.93
CA GLU A 104 6.71 -6.02 6.92
C GLU A 104 6.05 -5.04 5.96
N VAL A 105 6.06 -5.36 4.69
CA VAL A 105 5.41 -4.56 3.62
C VAL A 105 4.11 -5.22 3.19
N GLY A 106 3.02 -4.47 3.21
CA GLY A 106 1.72 -4.92 2.77
C GLY A 106 1.67 -5.17 1.26
N ALA A 107 1.13 -6.30 0.86
CA ALA A 107 0.94 -6.63 -0.55
C ALA A 107 -0.11 -5.71 -1.21
N ALA A 108 -0.07 -5.60 -2.53
CA ALA A 108 -1.14 -5.02 -3.32
C ALA A 108 -2.41 -5.87 -3.22
N GLY A 109 -3.58 -5.23 -3.20
CA GLY A 109 -4.86 -5.91 -3.38
C GLY A 109 -5.03 -6.36 -4.84
N ALA A 110 -5.46 -7.60 -5.05
CA ALA A 110 -5.75 -8.11 -6.38
C ALA A 110 -7.06 -7.48 -6.91
N ASN A 111 -7.17 -7.38 -8.23
CA ASN A 111 -8.37 -6.89 -8.92
C ASN A 111 -9.54 -7.88 -8.85
N GLY A 112 -10.75 -7.37 -9.00
CA GLY A 112 -11.95 -8.17 -9.31
C GLY A 112 -11.93 -8.64 -10.74
N VAL A 113 -12.17 -9.94 -10.95
CA VAL A 113 -12.24 -10.58 -12.26
C VAL A 113 -13.62 -11.16 -12.49
N ALA A 114 -13.95 -11.52 -13.73
CA ALA A 114 -15.21 -12.18 -14.08
C ALA A 114 -15.46 -13.39 -13.16
N GLY A 115 -16.62 -13.41 -12.49
CA GLY A 115 -16.99 -14.43 -11.50
C GLY A 115 -16.55 -14.12 -10.05
N ASN A 116 -15.62 -13.20 -9.83
CA ASN A 116 -15.33 -12.59 -8.56
C ASN A 116 -15.32 -11.06 -8.74
N ALA A 117 -16.49 -10.49 -8.71
CA ALA A 117 -16.74 -9.11 -9.12
C ALA A 117 -16.07 -8.03 -8.24
N THR A 118 -15.66 -8.36 -7.02
CA THR A 118 -15.07 -7.43 -6.05
C THR A 118 -13.54 -7.54 -6.07
N GLY A 119 -12.84 -6.42 -6.02
CA GLY A 119 -11.40 -6.38 -5.78
C GLY A 119 -11.06 -6.79 -4.35
N TYR A 120 -9.83 -7.18 -4.11
CA TYR A 120 -9.34 -7.58 -2.78
C TYR A 120 -8.70 -6.39 -2.07
N ALA A 121 -8.75 -6.43 -0.74
CA ALA A 121 -8.04 -5.45 0.09
C ALA A 121 -6.52 -5.57 -0.08
N GLY A 122 -5.83 -4.45 0.05
CA GLY A 122 -4.38 -4.40 0.18
C GLY A 122 -3.91 -4.91 1.54
N GLY A 123 -2.65 -5.30 1.63
CA GLY A 123 -2.03 -5.79 2.86
C GLY A 123 -1.61 -4.65 3.79
N THR A 124 -1.39 -4.98 5.05
CA THR A 124 -0.88 -4.08 6.09
C THR A 124 0.64 -4.03 6.06
N SER A 125 1.21 -2.82 6.11
CA SER A 125 2.63 -2.63 6.40
C SER A 125 2.81 -2.32 7.88
N THR A 126 3.85 -2.90 8.49
CA THR A 126 4.17 -2.69 9.90
C THR A 126 5.64 -2.40 10.12
N VAL A 127 5.93 -1.61 11.17
CA VAL A 127 7.27 -1.53 11.74
C VAL A 127 7.14 -1.64 13.27
N SER A 128 7.92 -2.51 13.87
CA SER A 128 7.88 -2.77 15.30
C SER A 128 9.29 -2.87 15.91
N SER A 129 9.33 -2.84 17.23
CA SER A 129 10.56 -3.00 18.00
C SER A 129 11.25 -4.35 17.70
N GLY A 130 12.55 -4.26 17.48
CA GLY A 130 13.46 -5.37 17.70
C GLY A 130 14.24 -5.11 18.99
N THR A 131 15.56 -4.91 18.91
CA THR A 131 16.37 -4.45 20.05
C THR A 131 16.34 -2.92 20.23
N PHE A 132 15.92 -2.16 19.22
CA PHE A 132 15.56 -0.75 19.33
C PHE A 132 14.06 -0.60 19.59
N THR A 133 13.69 0.20 20.60
CA THR A 133 12.30 0.33 21.05
C THR A 133 11.59 1.48 20.36
N ILE A 134 10.46 1.19 19.71
CA ILE A 134 9.51 2.18 19.17
C ILE A 134 8.08 1.77 19.49
N ALA A 135 7.12 2.70 19.42
CA ALA A 135 5.72 2.32 19.31
C ALA A 135 5.49 1.59 17.98
N ALA A 136 4.74 0.49 17.99
CA ALA A 136 4.43 -0.24 16.79
C ALA A 136 3.67 0.66 15.79
N MET A 137 4.16 0.75 14.56
CA MET A 137 3.56 1.49 13.46
C MET A 137 2.75 0.52 12.60
N ILE A 138 1.51 0.87 12.32
CA ILE A 138 0.58 0.04 11.53
C ILE A 138 -0.08 0.92 10.47
N SER A 139 0.14 0.56 9.22
CA SER A 139 -0.49 1.19 8.05
C SER A 139 -1.29 0.13 7.33
N THR A 140 -2.62 0.04 7.59
CA THR A 140 -3.44 -0.98 6.94
C THR A 140 -3.61 -0.67 5.46
N GLY A 141 -3.86 -1.70 4.68
CA GLY A 141 -4.22 -1.56 3.28
C GLY A 141 -5.59 -0.93 3.10
N GLY A 142 -5.87 -0.43 1.90
CA GLY A 142 -7.20 -0.01 1.47
C GLY A 142 -8.06 -1.20 1.07
N ASP A 143 -9.37 -1.06 1.18
CA ASP A 143 -10.33 -2.08 0.74
C ASP A 143 -10.42 -2.15 -0.79
N GLY A 144 -10.80 -3.32 -1.29
CA GLY A 144 -11.09 -3.50 -2.71
C GLY A 144 -12.38 -2.78 -3.14
N GLY A 145 -12.43 -2.33 -4.38
CA GLY A 145 -13.64 -1.78 -4.99
C GLY A 145 -14.64 -2.88 -5.31
N GLY A 146 -15.93 -2.61 -5.17
CA GLY A 146 -17.01 -3.53 -5.50
C GLY A 146 -17.11 -3.77 -7.02
N GLY A 147 -17.51 -4.97 -7.42
CA GLY A 147 -17.86 -5.25 -8.79
C GLY A 147 -19.23 -4.69 -9.16
N ALA A 148 -19.42 -4.42 -10.45
CA ALA A 148 -20.73 -4.08 -10.99
C ALA A 148 -21.64 -5.32 -11.03
N PHE A 149 -22.92 -5.14 -10.70
CA PHE A 149 -23.90 -6.20 -10.74
C PHE A 149 -25.26 -5.71 -11.27
N GLY A 150 -25.76 -6.38 -12.30
CA GLY A 150 -27.02 -6.00 -12.95
C GLY A 150 -26.94 -4.58 -13.51
N ILE A 151 -27.80 -3.69 -13.01
CA ILE A 151 -27.88 -2.29 -13.42
C ILE A 151 -27.12 -1.34 -12.47
N ASN A 152 -26.40 -1.88 -11.51
CA ASN A 152 -25.68 -1.08 -10.51
C ASN A 152 -24.17 -1.14 -10.76
N GLY A 153 -23.53 0.01 -10.74
CA GLY A 153 -22.07 0.12 -10.71
C GLY A 153 -21.49 -0.35 -9.37
N GLY A 154 -20.20 -0.63 -9.35
CA GLY A 154 -19.49 -1.10 -8.16
C GLY A 154 -19.34 0.00 -7.09
N ASN A 155 -19.33 -0.41 -5.83
CA ASN A 155 -19.06 0.48 -4.71
C ASN A 155 -17.55 0.77 -4.59
N GLN A 156 -17.21 1.94 -4.07
CA GLN A 156 -15.82 2.28 -3.76
C GLN A 156 -15.25 1.42 -2.62
N GLY A 157 -13.95 1.13 -2.67
CA GLY A 157 -13.19 0.62 -1.54
C GLY A 157 -12.89 1.73 -0.53
N ALA A 158 -12.94 1.42 0.77
CA ALA A 158 -12.54 2.35 1.81
C ALA A 158 -11.01 2.50 1.90
N GLY A 159 -10.53 3.64 2.37
CA GLY A 159 -9.11 3.84 2.65
C GLY A 159 -8.64 3.08 3.90
N GLY A 160 -7.36 2.73 3.94
CA GLY A 160 -6.73 2.09 5.08
C GLY A 160 -6.66 3.00 6.31
N ILE A 161 -6.38 2.42 7.48
CA ILE A 161 -6.29 3.10 8.77
C ILE A 161 -4.83 3.13 9.24
N ALA A 162 -4.38 4.31 9.67
CA ALA A 162 -3.04 4.54 10.23
C ALA A 162 -3.06 4.55 11.75
N SER A 163 -2.05 3.94 12.39
CA SER A 163 -1.85 4.02 13.83
C SER A 163 -0.38 3.86 14.24
N GLY A 164 -0.02 4.35 15.41
CA GLY A 164 1.30 4.17 16.01
C GLY A 164 2.39 5.11 15.49
N GLY A 165 2.17 5.87 14.42
CA GLY A 165 3.11 6.90 13.98
C GLY A 165 3.15 8.06 14.99
N ALA A 166 4.32 8.30 15.61
CA ALA A 166 4.48 9.36 16.61
C ALA A 166 4.48 10.76 15.97
N THR A 167 4.85 10.88 14.70
CA THR A 167 4.94 12.16 13.99
C THR A 167 3.73 12.41 13.11
N THR A 168 3.28 11.40 12.37
CA THR A 168 2.15 11.52 11.44
C THR A 168 1.41 10.20 11.31
N ASN A 169 0.08 10.26 11.37
CA ASN A 169 -0.83 9.18 10.99
C ASN A 169 -1.82 9.75 9.99
N THR A 170 -1.88 9.20 8.79
CA THR A 170 -2.81 9.63 7.75
C THR A 170 -3.54 8.42 7.20
N ASN A 171 -4.87 8.40 7.36
CA ASN A 171 -5.69 7.34 6.77
C ASN A 171 -5.65 7.41 5.24
N GLY A 172 -5.85 6.27 4.62
CA GLY A 172 -5.99 6.18 3.17
C GLY A 172 -7.26 6.87 2.67
N ASN A 173 -7.28 7.17 1.37
CA ASN A 173 -8.45 7.71 0.69
C ASN A 173 -9.35 6.58 0.20
N GLY A 174 -10.66 6.78 0.18
CA GLY A 174 -11.59 5.88 -0.51
C GLY A 174 -11.42 5.98 -2.03
N GLY A 175 -11.69 4.90 -2.75
CA GLY A 175 -11.78 4.89 -4.21
C GLY A 175 -12.98 5.70 -4.71
N ALA A 176 -13.14 5.81 -6.04
CA ALA A 176 -14.31 6.49 -6.63
C ALA A 176 -15.47 5.50 -6.82
N VAL A 177 -16.69 5.96 -6.57
CA VAL A 177 -17.92 5.22 -6.92
C VAL A 177 -18.25 5.43 -8.39
N GLN A 178 -18.60 4.35 -9.09
CA GLN A 178 -19.09 4.39 -10.47
C GLN A 178 -18.15 5.14 -11.45
N GLU A 179 -16.97 5.51 -10.98
CA GLU A 179 -15.89 6.05 -11.78
C GLU A 179 -14.73 5.07 -11.68
N GLN A 180 -14.02 4.89 -12.76
CA GLN A 180 -12.97 3.88 -12.88
C GLN A 180 -11.72 4.18 -12.06
N ALA A 181 -11.62 5.37 -11.45
CA ALA A 181 -10.41 5.80 -10.78
C ALA A 181 -10.24 5.13 -9.40
N GLY A 182 -9.11 4.48 -9.20
CA GLY A 182 -8.62 4.07 -7.88
C GLY A 182 -8.21 5.28 -7.03
N ALA A 183 -8.15 5.10 -5.72
CA ALA A 183 -7.71 6.14 -4.82
C ALA A 183 -6.22 6.47 -5.01
N ALA A 184 -5.90 7.76 -5.06
CA ALA A 184 -4.50 8.19 -5.02
C ALA A 184 -3.84 7.77 -3.70
N SER A 185 -2.56 7.40 -3.75
CA SER A 185 -1.80 7.09 -2.55
C SER A 185 -1.74 8.30 -1.62
N VAL A 186 -1.71 8.04 -0.32
CA VAL A 186 -1.49 9.07 0.69
C VAL A 186 -0.02 9.50 0.65
N LEU A 187 0.21 10.80 0.53
CA LEU A 187 1.54 11.37 0.36
C LEU A 187 2.39 11.26 1.63
N GLY A 188 3.41 10.44 1.59
CA GLY A 188 4.63 10.65 2.35
C GLY A 188 5.70 11.30 1.43
N VAL A 189 6.71 11.89 2.01
CA VAL A 189 7.69 12.79 1.36
C VAL A 189 8.44 12.20 0.15
N ALA A 190 8.29 10.94 -0.18
CA ALA A 190 9.16 10.32 -1.19
C ALA A 190 8.50 9.36 -2.17
N ASN A 191 7.20 9.13 -2.15
CA ASN A 191 6.68 8.13 -3.08
C ASN A 191 5.19 8.24 -3.40
N LEU A 192 4.92 8.71 -4.59
CA LEU A 192 3.59 8.83 -5.18
C LEU A 192 3.01 7.48 -5.65
N THR A 193 3.77 6.39 -5.60
CA THR A 193 3.38 5.10 -6.19
C THR A 193 3.07 4.00 -5.18
N ALA A 194 3.38 4.17 -3.89
CA ALA A 194 3.08 3.17 -2.86
C ALA A 194 1.64 3.27 -2.38
N GLY A 195 0.96 2.15 -2.25
CA GLY A 195 -0.34 2.04 -1.61
C GLY A 195 -1.53 2.67 -2.36
N GLY A 196 -1.37 3.09 -3.62
CA GLY A 196 -2.50 3.56 -4.42
C GLY A 196 -3.50 2.45 -4.72
N GLY A 197 -4.81 2.76 -4.71
CA GLY A 197 -5.88 1.82 -5.08
C GLY A 197 -5.89 1.54 -6.59
N GLY A 198 -6.35 0.36 -6.98
CA GLY A 198 -6.54 -0.02 -8.38
C GLY A 198 -7.82 0.58 -8.98
N ASN A 199 -7.80 0.87 -10.27
CA ASN A 199 -8.99 1.34 -10.99
C ASN A 199 -10.03 0.23 -11.09
N GLY A 200 -11.32 0.60 -11.09
CA GLY A 200 -12.40 -0.30 -11.45
C GLY A 200 -12.34 -0.72 -12.93
N GLY A 201 -12.97 -1.84 -13.24
CA GLY A 201 -13.07 -2.32 -14.64
C GLY A 201 -13.97 -1.43 -15.49
N ASP A 202 -13.57 -1.25 -16.75
CA ASP A 202 -14.38 -0.54 -17.75
C ASP A 202 -15.67 -1.29 -18.05
N PRO A 203 -16.80 -0.58 -18.25
CA PRO A 203 -18.04 -1.20 -18.65
C PRO A 203 -18.00 -1.52 -20.16
N ILE A 204 -17.68 -2.76 -20.49
CA ILE A 204 -17.76 -3.27 -21.87
C ILE A 204 -18.68 -4.48 -21.93
N PHE A 205 -19.21 -4.79 -23.10
CA PHE A 205 -20.03 -5.99 -23.32
C PHE A 205 -19.22 -7.25 -22.95
N GLY A 206 -19.75 -8.04 -22.01
CA GLY A 206 -19.03 -9.19 -21.45
C GLY A 206 -18.19 -8.89 -20.22
N GLY A 207 -18.04 -7.61 -19.85
CA GLY A 207 -17.31 -7.17 -18.66
C GLY A 207 -15.81 -7.02 -18.84
N ASN A 208 -15.20 -6.24 -17.97
CA ASN A 208 -13.74 -6.07 -17.91
C ASN A 208 -13.25 -6.11 -16.48
N ASP A 209 -12.07 -6.69 -16.29
CA ASP A 209 -11.43 -6.79 -14.98
C ASP A 209 -11.04 -5.42 -14.45
N GLY A 210 -11.13 -5.23 -13.15
CA GLY A 210 -10.50 -4.10 -12.47
C GLY A 210 -8.97 -4.17 -12.57
N GLN A 211 -8.30 -3.18 -12.01
CA GLN A 211 -6.84 -3.17 -11.91
C GLN A 211 -6.42 -3.51 -10.48
N PRO A 212 -5.25 -4.17 -10.28
CA PRO A 212 -4.72 -4.37 -8.94
C PRO A 212 -4.34 -3.03 -8.30
N GLY A 213 -4.35 -2.98 -6.98
CA GLY A 213 -3.76 -1.88 -6.23
C GLY A 213 -2.23 -1.86 -6.35
N LEU A 214 -1.60 -0.89 -5.71
CA LEU A 214 -0.15 -0.83 -5.57
C LEU A 214 0.29 -1.43 -4.24
N ALA A 215 1.44 -2.08 -4.21
CA ALA A 215 2.04 -2.58 -2.97
C ALA A 215 2.30 -1.44 -1.99
N GLY A 216 2.34 -1.76 -0.71
CA GLY A 216 2.82 -0.88 0.33
C GLY A 216 4.34 -0.63 0.23
N ARG A 217 4.87 0.04 1.25
CA ARG A 217 6.31 0.36 1.34
C ARG A 217 6.71 0.58 2.78
N VAL A 218 7.94 0.24 3.11
CA VAL A 218 8.58 0.65 4.36
C VAL A 218 9.92 1.29 4.03
N ARG A 219 10.18 2.46 4.62
CA ARG A 219 11.40 3.21 4.39
C ARG A 219 12.03 3.68 5.69
N PHE A 220 13.34 3.56 5.79
CA PHE A 220 14.14 4.06 6.90
C PHE A 220 15.19 5.03 6.37
N VAL A 221 15.32 6.19 7.02
CA VAL A 221 16.30 7.22 6.65
C VAL A 221 17.05 7.65 7.91
N PHE A 222 18.32 7.29 7.99
CA PHE A 222 19.24 7.83 8.98
C PHE A 222 19.84 9.15 8.49
N SER A 223 19.84 10.18 9.33
CA SER A 223 20.37 11.51 9.02
C SER A 223 21.01 12.20 10.24
#